data_195df898b13ff0015c3b028deed72579
#
_entry.id   195df898b13ff0015c3b028deed72579
#
_cell.length_a   1.000
_cell.length_b   1.000
_cell.length_c   1.000
_cell.angle_alpha   90.00
_cell.angle_beta   90.00
_cell.angle_gamma   90.00
#
_symmetry.space_group_name_H-M   'P 1'
#
loop_
_entity.id
_entity.type
_entity.pdbx_description
1 polymer ?
#
loop_
_entity_poly.entity_id
_entity_poly.type
_entity_poly.pdbx_seq_one_letter_code
_entity_poly.pdbx_strand_id
1 'polypeptide(L)'
;MGKYEIMYILTATLEDEARKAEIEKLHGILTAQKAQVKNVREWGVREFANPIKKQTKGYYVIVKVSAEPEGLKEFDRLARLDNNVIRFLITVDQD
;
A
#
# COMPACT_ATOMS: atom_id res chain seq x y z
N MET A 1 8.66 -3.86 18.05
CA MET A 1 8.16 -3.50 16.72
C MET A 1 7.83 -2.03 16.67
N GLY A 2 8.20 -1.37 15.58
CA GLY A 2 7.84 0.02 15.36
C GLY A 2 6.44 0.14 14.78
N LYS A 3 5.85 1.32 14.96
CA LYS A 3 4.56 1.65 14.37
C LYS A 3 4.78 2.50 13.13
N TYR A 4 4.15 2.10 12.02
CA TYR A 4 4.31 2.76 10.74
C TYR A 4 2.98 2.96 10.06
N GLU A 5 2.95 3.90 9.13
CA GLU A 5 1.81 4.12 8.26
C GLU A 5 2.28 3.95 6.83
N ILE A 6 1.58 3.11 6.08
CA ILE A 6 1.88 2.87 4.67
C ILE A 6 0.73 3.42 3.85
N MET A 7 1.04 4.39 2.98
CA MET A 7 0.09 4.85 1.97
C MET A 7 0.52 4.24 0.65
N TYR A 8 -0.39 3.57 -0.04
CA TYR A 8 -0.09 3.10 -1.37
C TYR A 8 -1.23 3.44 -2.32
N ILE A 9 -0.87 3.56 -3.58
CA ILE A 9 -1.79 3.95 -4.63
C ILE A 9 -1.80 2.84 -5.67
N LEU A 10 -2.99 2.29 -5.92
CA LEU A 10 -3.19 1.25 -6.93
C LEU A 10 -3.72 1.86 -8.22
N THR A 11 -3.45 1.20 -9.34
CA THR A 11 -3.99 1.66 -10.61
C THR A 11 -5.51 1.68 -10.56
N ALA A 12 -6.11 2.78 -11.04
CA ALA A 12 -7.56 2.95 -11.00
C ALA A 12 -8.29 2.05 -12.00
N THR A 13 -7.55 1.37 -12.88
CA THR A 13 -8.15 0.48 -13.90
C THR A 13 -8.53 -0.87 -13.34
N LEU A 14 -8.15 -1.21 -12.11
CA LEU A 14 -8.52 -2.48 -11.49
C LEU A 14 -10.01 -2.51 -11.19
N GLU A 15 -10.64 -3.63 -11.55
CA GLU A 15 -12.03 -3.89 -11.15
C GLU A 15 -12.09 -4.22 -9.66
N ASP A 16 -13.28 -4.15 -9.06
CA ASP A 16 -13.45 -4.31 -7.62
C ASP A 16 -12.83 -5.60 -7.08
N GLU A 17 -13.08 -6.72 -7.73
CA GLU A 17 -12.54 -8.00 -7.27
C GLU A 17 -11.02 -8.05 -7.38
N ALA A 18 -10.47 -7.56 -8.49
CA ALA A 18 -9.03 -7.51 -8.69
C ALA A 18 -8.37 -6.57 -7.68
N ARG A 19 -9.04 -5.46 -7.37
CA ARG A 19 -8.53 -4.51 -6.39
C ARG A 19 -8.50 -5.13 -4.99
N LYS A 20 -9.55 -5.83 -4.61
CA LYS A 20 -9.58 -6.53 -3.32
C LYS A 20 -8.47 -7.57 -3.22
N ALA A 21 -8.27 -8.34 -4.28
CA ALA A 21 -7.20 -9.35 -4.32
C ALA A 21 -5.83 -8.70 -4.20
N GLU A 22 -5.63 -7.55 -4.83
CA GLU A 22 -4.37 -6.83 -4.76
C GLU A 22 -4.12 -6.30 -3.34
N ILE A 23 -5.14 -5.74 -2.70
CA ILE A 23 -5.04 -5.27 -1.32
C ILE A 23 -4.69 -6.42 -0.38
N GLU A 24 -5.37 -7.56 -0.53
CA GLU A 24 -5.09 -8.74 0.29
C GLU A 24 -3.67 -9.26 0.05
N LYS A 25 -3.20 -9.23 -1.19
CA LYS A 25 -1.84 -9.64 -1.53
C LYS A 25 -0.81 -8.77 -0.81
N LEU A 26 -0.99 -7.45 -0.86
CA LEU A 26 -0.05 -6.52 -0.22
C LEU A 26 -0.07 -6.69 1.31
N HIS A 27 -1.24 -6.85 1.89
CA HIS A 27 -1.35 -7.08 3.33
C HIS A 27 -0.79 -8.45 3.72
N GLY A 28 -0.94 -9.44 2.85
CA GLY A 28 -0.36 -10.77 3.05
C GLY A 28 1.16 -10.73 3.10
N ILE A 29 1.80 -9.85 2.34
CA ILE A 29 3.25 -9.66 2.41
C ILE A 29 3.63 -9.21 3.81
N LEU A 30 2.89 -8.24 4.36
CA LEU A 30 3.14 -7.73 5.70
C LEU A 30 2.95 -8.82 6.77
N THR A 31 1.84 -9.54 6.71
CA THR A 31 1.56 -10.58 7.71
C THR A 31 2.53 -11.75 7.61
N ALA A 32 3.01 -12.07 6.41
CA ALA A 32 4.05 -13.10 6.23
C ALA A 32 5.36 -12.70 6.92
N GLN A 33 5.61 -11.41 7.08
CA GLN A 33 6.77 -10.88 7.80
C GLN A 33 6.47 -10.60 9.26
N LYS A 34 5.39 -11.20 9.78
CA LYS A 34 4.95 -11.05 11.17
C LYS A 34 4.54 -9.64 11.56
N ALA A 35 4.28 -8.79 10.59
CA ALA A 35 3.72 -7.49 10.87
C ALA A 35 2.25 -7.60 11.26
N GLN A 36 1.77 -6.64 12.04
CA GLN A 36 0.37 -6.59 12.44
C GLN A 36 -0.30 -5.40 11.76
N VAL A 37 -1.29 -5.70 10.95
CA VAL A 37 -2.09 -4.66 10.29
C VAL A 37 -3.13 -4.19 11.30
N LYS A 38 -3.05 -2.93 11.71
CA LYS A 38 -3.89 -2.37 12.77
C LYS A 38 -5.14 -1.68 12.26
N ASN A 39 -5.01 -0.93 11.16
CA ASN A 39 -6.10 -0.15 10.62
C ASN A 39 -5.91 -0.02 9.12
N VAL A 40 -7.00 -0.14 8.38
CA VAL A 40 -7.00 -0.01 6.93
C VAL A 40 -8.05 1.03 6.55
N ARG A 41 -7.61 2.05 5.81
CA ARG A 41 -8.51 3.07 5.29
C ARG A 41 -8.42 3.08 3.77
N GLU A 42 -9.52 2.87 3.11
CA GLU A 42 -9.60 2.97 1.66
C GLU A 42 -10.20 4.33 1.32
N TRP A 43 -9.37 5.22 0.78
CA TRP A 43 -9.84 6.57 0.42
C TRP A 43 -10.55 6.60 -0.92
N GLY A 44 -10.38 5.57 -1.73
CA GLY A 44 -11.00 5.52 -3.05
C GLY A 44 -10.17 6.21 -4.12
N VAL A 45 -10.81 6.46 -5.26
CA VAL A 45 -10.14 7.04 -6.42
C VAL A 45 -9.92 8.54 -6.22
N ARG A 46 -8.70 8.99 -6.46
CA ARG A 46 -8.31 10.40 -6.40
C ARG A 46 -7.54 10.77 -7.65
N GLU A 47 -7.75 11.99 -8.12
CA GLU A 47 -6.99 12.50 -9.26
C GLU A 47 -5.65 13.06 -8.80
N PHE A 48 -4.64 12.92 -9.65
CA PHE A 48 -3.33 13.47 -9.40
C PHE A 48 -3.22 14.89 -9.96
N ALA A 49 -2.50 15.76 -9.26
CA ALA A 49 -2.19 17.09 -9.79
C ALA A 49 -1.34 16.97 -11.06
N ASN A 50 -0.41 16.00 -11.08
CA ASN A 50 0.42 15.68 -12.24
C ASN A 50 0.37 14.18 -12.47
N PRO A 51 0.38 13.72 -13.73
CA PRO A 51 0.36 12.28 -14.01
C PRO A 51 1.53 11.56 -13.37
N ILE A 52 1.25 10.37 -12.82
CA ILE A 52 2.27 9.47 -12.27
C ILE A 52 2.22 8.21 -13.11
N LYS A 53 3.37 7.79 -13.67
CA LYS A 53 3.47 6.61 -14.54
C LYS A 53 2.40 6.62 -15.64
N LYS A 54 2.17 7.79 -16.23
CA LYS A 54 1.19 8.01 -17.31
C LYS A 54 -0.27 7.82 -16.87
N GLN A 55 -0.54 7.79 -15.56
CA GLN A 55 -1.89 7.70 -15.04
C GLN A 55 -2.28 9.02 -14.38
N THR A 56 -3.54 9.40 -14.55
CA THR A 56 -4.06 10.68 -14.04
C THR A 56 -4.77 10.51 -12.71
N LYS A 57 -5.10 9.28 -12.32
CA LYS A 57 -5.78 9.00 -11.07
C LYS A 57 -5.38 7.63 -10.53
N GLY A 58 -5.62 7.40 -9.24
CA GLY A 58 -5.32 6.15 -8.60
C GLY A 58 -6.23 5.89 -7.41
N TYR A 59 -6.20 4.67 -6.91
CA TYR A 59 -6.98 4.25 -5.76
C TYR A 59 -6.08 4.29 -4.52
N TYR A 60 -6.44 5.12 -3.55
CA TYR A 60 -5.62 5.36 -2.36
C TYR A 60 -6.02 4.44 -1.21
N VAL A 61 -5.04 3.81 -0.60
CA VAL A 61 -5.23 3.00 0.60
C VAL A 61 -4.18 3.40 1.63
N ILE A 62 -4.59 3.56 2.88
CA ILE A 62 -3.71 3.89 3.98
C ILE A 62 -3.84 2.82 5.04
N VAL A 63 -2.69 2.27 5.47
CA VAL A 63 -2.65 1.16 6.42
C VAL A 63 -1.73 1.53 7.59
N LYS A 64 -2.23 1.34 8.81
CA LYS A 64 -1.39 1.46 10.00
C LYS A 64 -0.93 0.06 10.40
N VAL A 65 0.37 -0.10 10.61
CA VAL A 65 0.97 -1.40 10.89
C VAL A 65 1.98 -1.30 12.02
N SER A 66 2.15 -2.42 12.74
CA SER A 66 3.29 -2.65 13.61
C SER A 66 4.20 -3.64 12.91
N ALA A 67 5.45 -3.29 12.70
CA ALA A 67 6.35 -4.12 11.91
C ALA A 67 7.80 -3.93 12.31
N GLU A 68 8.62 -4.93 11.99
CA GLU A 68 10.06 -4.81 12.07
C GLU A 68 10.60 -4.20 10.77
N PRO A 69 11.76 -3.53 10.81
CA PRO A 69 12.33 -2.94 9.59
C PRO A 69 12.54 -3.93 8.47
N GLU A 70 12.90 -5.18 8.78
CA GLU A 70 13.11 -6.22 7.78
C GLU A 70 11.82 -6.51 7.01
N GLY A 71 10.68 -6.53 7.71
CA GLY A 71 9.38 -6.76 7.08
C GLY A 71 9.01 -5.62 6.15
N LEU A 72 9.33 -4.40 6.53
CA LEU A 72 9.07 -3.23 5.69
C LEU A 72 9.95 -3.23 4.45
N LYS A 73 11.20 -3.69 4.57
CA LYS A 73 12.10 -3.81 3.41
C LYS A 73 11.55 -4.81 2.40
N GLU A 74 11.01 -5.94 2.87
CA GLU A 74 10.42 -6.93 1.99
C GLU A 74 9.16 -6.38 1.31
N PHE A 75 8.32 -5.66 2.04
CA PHE A 75 7.16 -5.00 1.46
C PHE A 75 7.59 -4.01 0.38
N ASP A 76 8.60 -3.18 0.68
CA ASP A 76 9.13 -2.20 -0.26
C ASP A 76 9.60 -2.89 -1.54
N ARG A 77 10.38 -3.94 -1.42
CA ARG A 77 10.91 -4.67 -2.57
C ARG A 77 9.79 -5.23 -3.44
N LEU A 78 8.82 -5.90 -2.83
CA LEU A 78 7.74 -6.54 -3.58
C LEU A 78 6.76 -5.53 -4.15
N ALA A 79 6.48 -4.45 -3.43
CA ALA A 79 5.59 -3.40 -3.92
C ALA A 79 6.18 -2.70 -5.15
N ARG A 80 7.50 -2.50 -5.17
CA ARG A 80 8.16 -1.90 -6.33
C ARG A 80 8.07 -2.77 -7.58
N LEU A 81 8.02 -4.09 -7.40
CA LEU A 81 7.90 -5.03 -8.51
C LEU A 81 6.46 -5.20 -8.99
N ASP A 82 5.50 -4.70 -8.24
CA ASP A 82 4.09 -4.90 -8.54
C ASP A 82 3.58 -3.81 -9.49
N ASN A 83 3.20 -4.21 -10.70
CA ASN A 83 2.75 -3.28 -11.73
C ASN A 83 1.43 -2.58 -11.38
N ASN A 84 0.67 -3.13 -10.44
CA ASN A 84 -0.59 -2.52 -10.01
C ASN A 84 -0.39 -1.43 -8.95
N VAL A 85 0.80 -1.34 -8.38
CA VAL A 85 1.14 -0.30 -7.41
C VAL A 85 1.81 0.85 -8.14
N ILE A 86 1.13 1.99 -8.18
CA ILE A 86 1.66 3.18 -8.84
C ILE A 86 2.74 3.83 -7.97
N ARG A 87 2.45 3.96 -6.69
CA ARG A 87 3.35 4.62 -5.75
C ARG A 87 3.01 4.16 -4.33
N PHE A 88 3.99 4.19 -3.45
CA PHE A 88 3.75 3.96 -2.03
C PHE A 88 4.73 4.76 -1.19
N LEU A 89 4.35 5.01 0.06
CA LEU A 89 5.14 5.78 1.00
C LEU A 89 5.00 5.14 2.38
N ILE A 90 6.13 4.90 3.03
CA ILE A 90 6.15 4.34 4.39
C ILE A 90 6.66 5.44 5.33
N THR A 91 5.86 5.77 6.35
CA THR A 91 6.23 6.79 7.32
C THR A 91 6.08 6.23 8.73
N VAL A 92 6.79 6.84 9.68
CA VAL A 92 6.65 6.47 11.09
C VAL A 92 5.32 7.02 11.60
N ASP A 93 4.55 6.15 12.26
CA ASP A 93 3.30 6.55 12.89
C ASP A 93 3.62 7.04 14.30
N GLN A 94 3.30 8.29 14.57
CA GLN A 94 3.63 8.93 15.84
C GLN A 94 2.49 8.91 16.86
N ASP A 95 1.40 8.27 16.55
CA ASP A 95 0.27 8.14 17.48
C ASP A 95 0.53 7.09 18.56
#